data_f6e924d08d218f38253a0f0224874547
#
_entry.id   f6e924d08d218f38253a0f0224874547
#
_cell.length_a   1.000
_cell.length_b   1.000
_cell.length_c   1.000
_cell.angle_alpha   90.00
_cell.angle_beta   90.00
_cell.angle_gamma   90.00
#
_symmetry.space_group_name_H-M   'P 1'
#
loop_
_entity.id
_entity.type
_entity.pdbx_description
1 polymer ?
#
loop_
_entity_poly.entity_id
_entity_poly.type
_entity_poly.pdbx_seq_one_letter_code
_entity_poly.pdbx_strand_id
1 'polypeptide(L)'
;MSTASIPAGERPCSSWPATGSSGLRYHFGVRSGKLHFLNFYTEIKFRNDALPDLTPVVVQDLPRHRGMASLSVQCPLRYHAGMNTISFQPFVIGVAGGSGSGKSTVSQQVLASFGAEMVSVVMQDDYYRDQSDLTPDVRRKQNYDHPHAFDWPLLVQHVQALRAGETIAMPEYDFTIDNRSDRTIAVRPAPVIVIEGLFALYDENLRDMMSLKIFVDTASDVRFIRRMQRDIVERGRSVDSIVGQYLETVRPMHKQFIEPTKRHADIILPHGANGPAVDMITTKVASVIGQLKRS
;
A
#
# COMPACT_ATOMS: atom_id res chain seq x y z
N MET A 1 -11.56 -50.58 -15.85
CA MET A 1 -10.62 -51.11 -16.84
C MET A 1 -10.32 -50.03 -17.86
N SER A 2 -9.22 -49.45 -17.83
CA SER A 2 -8.22 -49.09 -18.85
C SER A 2 -7.39 -47.93 -18.32
N THR A 3 -6.18 -48.26 -17.96
CA THR A 3 -5.07 -47.38 -17.59
C THR A 3 -4.41 -46.88 -18.87
N ALA A 4 -4.17 -45.58 -18.98
CA ALA A 4 -3.30 -45.00 -20.00
C ALA A 4 -2.11 -44.33 -19.34
N SER A 5 -0.94 -44.92 -19.58
CA SER A 5 0.39 -44.49 -19.18
C SER A 5 0.88 -43.30 -20.01
N ILE A 6 1.57 -42.35 -19.40
CA ILE A 6 2.32 -41.29 -20.10
C ILE A 6 3.81 -41.69 -20.15
N PRO A 7 4.49 -41.65 -21.30
CA PRO A 7 5.93 -41.92 -21.38
C PRO A 7 6.75 -40.64 -21.11
N ALA A 8 7.85 -40.84 -20.39
CA ALA A 8 8.94 -39.88 -20.22
C ALA A 8 9.72 -39.71 -21.55
N GLY A 9 10.14 -38.50 -21.86
CA GLY A 9 10.99 -38.17 -22.99
C GLY A 9 11.69 -36.85 -22.80
N GLU A 10 12.89 -36.89 -22.25
CA GLU A 10 13.87 -35.79 -22.23
C GLU A 10 14.37 -35.52 -23.66
N ARG A 11 14.45 -34.24 -24.04
CA ARG A 11 15.43 -33.76 -25.02
C ARG A 11 15.96 -32.38 -24.65
N PRO A 12 17.27 -32.14 -24.73
CA PRO A 12 17.88 -30.88 -24.45
C PRO A 12 17.74 -29.95 -25.65
N CYS A 13 17.37 -28.68 -25.40
CA CYS A 13 17.33 -27.66 -26.43
C CYS A 13 18.60 -26.83 -26.41
N SER A 14 19.31 -26.89 -27.54
CA SER A 14 20.52 -26.18 -27.88
C SER A 14 20.28 -24.68 -28.10
N SER A 15 21.23 -23.86 -27.63
CA SER A 15 21.74 -22.59 -28.15
C SER A 15 20.80 -21.56 -28.79
N TRP A 16 20.63 -20.42 -28.09
CA TRP A 16 20.29 -19.11 -28.70
C TRP A 16 21.30 -18.06 -28.26
N PRO A 17 21.69 -17.11 -29.14
CA PRO A 17 22.73 -16.13 -28.86
C PRO A 17 22.24 -15.00 -27.96
N ALA A 18 23.16 -14.50 -27.15
CA ALA A 18 22.96 -13.38 -26.25
C ALA A 18 22.85 -12.06 -27.02
N THR A 19 21.67 -11.40 -26.89
CA THR A 19 21.54 -9.97 -27.05
C THR A 19 20.90 -9.41 -25.79
N GLY A 20 21.51 -8.34 -25.24
CA GLY A 20 21.21 -7.83 -23.92
C GLY A 20 19.82 -7.24 -23.77
N SER A 21 19.13 -7.71 -22.76
CA SER A 21 18.06 -7.00 -22.08
C SER A 21 18.01 -7.49 -20.64
N SER A 22 18.02 -6.56 -19.69
CA SER A 22 17.94 -6.81 -18.27
C SER A 22 16.60 -7.48 -17.91
N GLY A 23 16.62 -8.80 -17.80
CA GLY A 23 15.47 -9.60 -17.38
C GLY A 23 15.50 -9.88 -15.88
N LEU A 24 14.59 -9.34 -15.13
CA LEU A 24 14.31 -9.79 -13.78
C LEU A 24 13.79 -11.24 -13.80
N ARG A 25 14.50 -12.14 -13.13
CA ARG A 25 14.00 -13.50 -12.89
C ARG A 25 13.38 -13.55 -11.49
N TYR A 26 12.13 -13.94 -11.44
CA TYR A 26 11.43 -14.21 -10.18
C TYR A 26 11.49 -15.71 -9.87
N HIS A 27 11.96 -16.08 -8.67
CA HIS A 27 11.85 -17.44 -8.15
C HIS A 27 10.71 -17.49 -7.14
N PHE A 28 9.72 -18.34 -7.41
CA PHE A 28 8.63 -18.61 -6.47
C PHE A 28 8.91 -19.93 -5.75
N GLY A 29 8.94 -19.89 -4.42
CA GLY A 29 8.99 -21.10 -3.61
C GLY A 29 7.64 -21.35 -2.94
N VAL A 30 7.00 -22.47 -3.23
CA VAL A 30 5.79 -22.89 -2.51
C VAL A 30 6.18 -23.88 -1.42
N ARG A 31 5.97 -23.54 -0.15
CA ARG A 31 6.00 -24.47 0.97
C ARG A 31 4.66 -24.45 1.68
N SER A 32 4.03 -25.61 1.77
CA SER A 32 2.81 -25.88 2.56
C SER A 32 1.60 -24.97 2.31
N GLY A 33 1.12 -24.83 1.08
CA GLY A 33 -0.26 -24.34 0.83
C GLY A 33 -0.63 -22.92 1.25
N LYS A 34 0.32 -22.11 1.74
CA LYS A 34 0.15 -20.69 2.07
C LYS A 34 1.20 -19.87 1.35
N LEU A 35 0.76 -18.83 0.64
CA LEU A 35 1.65 -17.84 0.03
C LEU A 35 2.17 -16.94 1.15
N HIS A 36 3.43 -17.13 1.54
CA HIS A 36 4.14 -16.18 2.39
C HIS A 36 4.96 -15.25 1.49
N PHE A 37 4.76 -13.95 1.62
CA PHE A 37 5.65 -12.96 1.03
C PHE A 37 6.99 -13.02 1.74
N LEU A 38 8.01 -13.54 1.06
CA LEU A 38 9.40 -13.48 1.51
C LEU A 38 9.99 -12.15 1.04
N ASN A 39 10.62 -11.43 1.96
CA ASN A 39 11.39 -10.21 1.69
C ASN A 39 12.42 -10.47 0.59
N PHE A 40 12.37 -9.65 -0.46
CA PHE A 40 13.30 -9.73 -1.57
C PHE A 40 14.62 -9.07 -1.21
N TYR A 41 15.71 -9.84 -1.30
CA TYR A 41 17.06 -9.28 -1.40
C TYR A 41 17.39 -9.09 -2.88
N THR A 42 17.67 -7.86 -3.27
CA THR A 42 18.15 -7.54 -4.61
C THR A 42 19.68 -7.52 -4.58
N GLU A 43 20.34 -8.51 -5.19
CA GLU A 43 21.75 -8.41 -5.55
C GLU A 43 21.88 -7.53 -6.80
N ILE A 44 22.38 -6.33 -6.64
CA ILE A 44 22.71 -5.45 -7.75
C ILE A 44 24.19 -5.70 -8.11
N LYS A 45 24.45 -6.39 -9.22
CA LYS A 45 25.78 -6.46 -9.83
C LYS A 45 25.94 -5.28 -10.78
N PHE A 46 26.76 -4.32 -10.42
CA PHE A 46 27.21 -3.28 -11.33
C PHE A 46 28.29 -3.82 -12.25
N ARG A 47 28.12 -3.65 -13.55
CA ARG A 47 29.17 -3.87 -14.56
C ARG A 47 29.94 -2.57 -14.69
N ASN A 48 31.26 -2.65 -14.47
CA ASN A 48 32.18 -1.51 -14.64
C ASN A 48 32.12 -0.95 -16.06
N ASP A 49 31.74 0.30 -16.19
CA ASP A 49 32.31 1.21 -17.19
C ASP A 49 32.06 2.66 -16.70
N ALA A 50 33.20 3.32 -16.36
CA ALA A 50 33.35 4.75 -16.15
C ALA A 50 32.62 5.42 -14.98
N LEU A 51 33.25 5.43 -13.80
CA LEU A 51 33.05 6.44 -12.76
C LEU A 51 34.40 7.08 -12.40
N PRO A 52 34.48 8.41 -12.21
CA PRO A 52 35.67 9.07 -11.78
C PRO A 52 35.94 8.85 -10.29
N ASP A 53 37.21 8.61 -9.97
CA ASP A 53 37.90 8.64 -8.69
C ASP A 53 37.07 8.61 -7.39
N LEU A 54 36.92 7.39 -6.84
CA LEU A 54 36.66 7.20 -5.42
C LEU A 54 37.86 6.49 -4.79
N THR A 55 38.52 7.17 -3.85
CA THR A 55 39.64 6.65 -3.06
C THR A 55 39.26 5.33 -2.38
N PRO A 56 40.11 4.31 -2.36
CA PRO A 56 39.84 3.02 -1.78
C PRO A 56 39.74 3.09 -0.26
N VAL A 57 38.58 2.62 0.28
CA VAL A 57 38.46 2.31 1.69
C VAL A 57 39.22 1.01 1.97
N VAL A 58 40.28 1.09 2.76
CA VAL A 58 41.03 -0.06 3.23
C VAL A 58 40.17 -0.87 4.18
N VAL A 59 39.79 -2.08 3.80
CA VAL A 59 39.16 -3.06 4.68
C VAL A 59 40.28 -3.82 5.39
N GLN A 60 40.45 -3.59 6.68
CA GLN A 60 41.35 -4.40 7.51
C GLN A 60 40.69 -5.75 7.81
N ASP A 61 41.47 -6.80 7.66
CA ASP A 61 41.08 -8.20 7.89
C ASP A 61 40.49 -8.43 9.29
N LEU A 62 39.25 -8.96 9.31
CA LEU A 62 38.63 -9.51 10.52
C LEU A 62 38.60 -11.06 10.44
N PRO A 63 38.84 -11.77 11.53
CA PRO A 63 38.97 -13.23 11.54
C PRO A 63 37.60 -13.91 11.27
N ARG A 64 37.66 -15.00 10.51
CA ARG A 64 36.53 -15.85 10.15
C ARG A 64 35.92 -16.54 11.39
N HIS A 65 34.79 -16.04 11.86
CA HIS A 65 33.88 -16.82 12.69
C HIS A 65 32.58 -17.10 11.94
N ARG A 66 32.18 -18.39 11.96
CA ARG A 66 30.91 -18.87 11.40
C ARG A 66 29.74 -18.25 12.16
N GLY A 67 29.00 -17.34 11.55
CA GLY A 67 27.79 -16.74 12.08
C GLY A 67 27.32 -15.69 11.10
N MET A 68 26.04 -15.74 10.71
CA MET A 68 25.45 -14.78 9.77
C MET A 68 25.63 -13.35 10.27
N ALA A 69 26.45 -12.57 9.60
CA ALA A 69 26.60 -11.14 9.83
C ALA A 69 25.58 -10.39 8.93
N SER A 70 24.64 -9.70 9.56
CA SER A 70 23.84 -8.72 8.86
C SER A 70 24.66 -7.44 8.67
N LEU A 71 25.02 -7.12 7.44
CA LEU A 71 25.59 -5.83 7.08
C LEU A 71 24.46 -4.81 6.94
N SER A 72 24.27 -3.97 7.97
CA SER A 72 23.50 -2.74 7.83
C SER A 72 24.40 -1.68 7.20
N VAL A 73 24.21 -1.40 5.94
CA VAL A 73 24.84 -0.23 5.28
C VAL A 73 24.01 1.00 5.71
N GLN A 74 24.47 1.71 6.73
CA GLN A 74 24.03 3.08 6.98
C GLN A 74 24.67 3.98 5.92
N CYS A 75 23.88 4.41 4.95
CA CYS A 75 24.28 5.48 4.04
C CYS A 75 24.13 6.82 4.78
N PRO A 76 25.23 7.51 5.13
CA PRO A 76 25.10 8.83 5.74
C PRO A 76 24.83 9.84 4.61
N LEU A 77 23.57 10.01 4.24
CA LEU A 77 23.18 11.23 3.54
C LEU A 77 23.30 12.39 4.55
N ARG A 78 24.50 12.98 4.63
CA ARG A 78 24.66 14.30 5.26
C ARG A 78 23.95 15.31 4.37
N TYR A 79 22.76 15.68 4.79
CA TYR A 79 22.08 16.86 4.27
C TYR A 79 22.92 18.09 4.65
N HIS A 80 23.60 18.70 3.68
CA HIS A 80 24.23 20.01 3.87
C HIS A 80 23.10 21.05 3.99
N ALA A 81 22.91 21.57 5.20
CA ALA A 81 22.12 22.76 5.43
C ALA A 81 22.82 23.95 4.72
N GLY A 82 22.27 24.39 3.61
CA GLY A 82 22.81 25.53 2.89
C GLY A 82 22.37 25.68 1.43
N MET A 83 21.28 25.02 1.01
CA MET A 83 20.66 25.28 -0.30
C MET A 83 19.23 25.75 -0.11
N ASN A 84 18.84 26.79 -0.86
CA ASN A 84 17.46 27.25 -0.96
C ASN A 84 16.52 26.08 -0.93
N THR A 85 15.73 25.97 0.14
CA THR A 85 14.69 24.95 0.27
C THR A 85 13.64 25.21 -0.82
N ILE A 86 13.82 24.61 -1.98
CA ILE A 86 12.67 24.31 -2.83
C ILE A 86 11.80 23.45 -1.93
N SER A 87 10.70 24.02 -1.42
CA SER A 87 9.81 23.28 -0.52
C SER A 87 9.23 22.13 -1.34
N PHE A 88 9.80 20.95 -1.13
CA PHE A 88 9.31 19.73 -1.75
C PHE A 88 7.90 19.48 -1.24
N GLN A 89 6.92 19.71 -2.10
CA GLN A 89 5.52 19.40 -1.80
C GLN A 89 5.21 18.04 -2.44
N PRO A 90 5.04 16.99 -1.64
CA PRO A 90 4.66 15.69 -2.19
C PRO A 90 3.30 15.75 -2.89
N PHE A 91 3.13 14.96 -3.93
CA PHE A 91 1.87 14.82 -4.64
C PHE A 91 0.93 13.90 -3.85
N VAL A 92 -0.12 14.47 -3.25
CA VAL A 92 -1.04 13.73 -2.38
C VAL A 92 -2.24 13.25 -3.20
N ILE A 93 -2.52 11.95 -3.14
CA ILE A 93 -3.65 11.30 -3.82
C ILE A 93 -4.61 10.77 -2.76
N GLY A 94 -5.87 11.19 -2.80
CA GLY A 94 -6.94 10.59 -2.02
C GLY A 94 -7.68 9.54 -2.84
N VAL A 95 -7.86 8.32 -2.28
CA VAL A 95 -8.60 7.23 -2.92
C VAL A 95 -9.74 6.81 -2.01
N ALA A 96 -10.94 7.27 -2.32
CA ALA A 96 -12.16 6.93 -1.57
C ALA A 96 -13.05 5.93 -2.32
N GLY A 97 -14.00 5.35 -1.61
CA GLY A 97 -15.00 4.45 -2.18
C GLY A 97 -15.54 3.46 -1.15
N GLY A 98 -16.66 2.84 -1.44
CA GLY A 98 -17.31 1.90 -0.51
C GLY A 98 -16.46 0.67 -0.20
N SER A 99 -16.78 -0.02 0.89
CA SER A 99 -16.17 -1.32 1.21
C SER A 99 -16.36 -2.29 0.04
N GLY A 100 -15.29 -2.97 -0.38
CA GLY A 100 -15.31 -3.87 -1.54
C GLY A 100 -15.26 -3.18 -2.92
N SER A 101 -15.07 -1.85 -3.00
CA SER A 101 -15.00 -1.14 -4.29
C SER A 101 -13.71 -1.39 -5.07
N GLY A 102 -12.62 -1.80 -4.42
CA GLY A 102 -11.31 -2.00 -5.04
C GLY A 102 -10.34 -0.83 -4.86
N LYS A 103 -10.63 0.12 -3.94
CA LYS A 103 -9.73 1.23 -3.63
C LYS A 103 -8.34 0.78 -3.17
N SER A 104 -8.25 -0.23 -2.27
CA SER A 104 -6.98 -0.78 -1.80
C SER A 104 -6.18 -1.44 -2.94
N THR A 105 -6.87 -2.03 -3.92
CA THR A 105 -6.22 -2.57 -5.12
C THR A 105 -5.56 -1.45 -5.94
N VAL A 106 -6.22 -0.30 -6.10
CA VAL A 106 -5.63 0.88 -6.77
C VAL A 106 -4.35 1.32 -6.06
N SER A 107 -4.42 1.52 -4.75
CA SER A 107 -3.28 1.98 -3.93
C SER A 107 -2.11 0.99 -3.97
N GLN A 108 -2.39 -0.31 -3.87
CA GLN A 108 -1.39 -1.37 -3.94
C GLN A 108 -0.72 -1.45 -5.32
N GLN A 109 -1.46 -1.28 -6.40
CA GLN A 109 -0.91 -1.29 -7.76
C GLN A 109 -0.01 -0.08 -8.01
N VAL A 110 -0.38 1.10 -7.50
CA VAL A 110 0.49 2.29 -7.54
C VAL A 110 1.77 2.03 -6.76
N LEU A 111 1.67 1.54 -5.52
CA LEU A 111 2.83 1.20 -4.69
C LEU A 111 3.73 0.16 -5.37
N ALA A 112 3.15 -0.90 -5.92
CA ALA A 112 3.90 -1.96 -6.60
C ALA A 112 4.63 -1.47 -7.86
N SER A 113 4.07 -0.45 -8.55
CA SER A 113 4.66 0.10 -9.77
C SER A 113 5.90 0.98 -9.50
N PHE A 114 5.98 1.64 -8.33
CA PHE A 114 7.02 2.64 -8.05
C PHE A 114 7.87 2.33 -6.81
N GLY A 115 7.40 1.45 -5.93
CA GLY A 115 8.08 1.08 -4.69
C GLY A 115 7.91 2.11 -3.56
N ALA A 116 8.29 1.68 -2.34
CA ALA A 116 8.12 2.45 -1.11
C ALA A 116 9.03 3.70 -1.01
N GLU A 117 10.07 3.77 -1.82
CA GLU A 117 10.94 4.97 -1.88
C GLU A 117 10.26 6.13 -2.61
N MET A 118 9.27 5.84 -3.48
CA MET A 118 8.60 6.83 -4.31
C MET A 118 7.15 7.06 -3.89
N VAL A 119 6.53 6.11 -3.19
CA VAL A 119 5.12 6.15 -2.80
C VAL A 119 4.95 5.72 -1.35
N SER A 120 4.41 6.60 -0.52
CA SER A 120 3.91 6.28 0.82
C SER A 120 2.43 6.01 0.77
N VAL A 121 1.95 4.98 1.48
CA VAL A 121 0.52 4.68 1.58
C VAL A 121 0.07 4.85 3.03
N VAL A 122 -0.97 5.65 3.22
CA VAL A 122 -1.65 5.86 4.51
C VAL A 122 -3.03 5.22 4.41
N MET A 123 -3.23 4.16 5.18
CA MET A 123 -4.49 3.44 5.21
C MET A 123 -5.40 4.03 6.30
N GLN A 124 -6.53 4.61 5.91
CA GLN A 124 -7.47 5.20 6.87
C GLN A 124 -8.02 4.17 7.86
N ASP A 125 -8.17 2.91 7.43
CA ASP A 125 -8.69 1.84 8.29
C ASP A 125 -7.80 1.58 9.52
N ASP A 126 -6.52 2.00 9.52
CA ASP A 126 -5.63 1.97 10.68
C ASP A 126 -5.91 3.10 11.68
N TYR A 127 -6.68 4.11 11.29
CA TYR A 127 -7.01 5.28 12.12
C TYR A 127 -8.37 5.19 12.81
N TYR A 128 -8.97 4.01 12.95
CA TYR A 128 -10.06 3.87 13.90
C TYR A 128 -9.60 4.29 15.29
N ARG A 129 -10.51 4.91 16.07
CA ARG A 129 -10.20 5.34 17.43
C ARG A 129 -9.77 4.16 18.29
N ASP A 130 -8.81 4.40 19.18
CA ASP A 130 -8.52 3.48 20.26
C ASP A 130 -9.73 3.41 21.20
N GLN A 131 -10.15 2.20 21.50
CA GLN A 131 -11.29 1.87 22.35
C GLN A 131 -10.88 0.87 23.46
N SER A 132 -9.63 0.97 23.92
CA SER A 132 -9.07 0.07 24.95
C SER A 132 -9.80 0.18 26.27
N ASP A 133 -10.50 1.29 26.52
CA ASP A 133 -11.38 1.53 27.68
C ASP A 133 -12.73 0.78 27.60
N LEU A 134 -13.10 0.26 26.41
CA LEU A 134 -14.35 -0.47 26.20
C LEU A 134 -14.11 -1.97 26.25
N THR A 135 -15.13 -2.71 26.75
CA THR A 135 -15.08 -4.18 26.69
C THR A 135 -15.21 -4.70 25.26
N PRO A 136 -14.69 -5.90 24.94
CA PRO A 136 -14.78 -6.47 23.59
C PRO A 136 -16.23 -6.55 23.06
N ASP A 137 -17.21 -6.85 23.93
CA ASP A 137 -18.62 -6.94 23.52
C ASP A 137 -19.22 -5.58 23.16
N VAL A 138 -18.75 -4.51 23.78
CA VAL A 138 -19.16 -3.13 23.46
C VAL A 138 -18.49 -2.69 22.16
N ARG A 139 -17.20 -2.99 21.97
CA ARG A 139 -16.49 -2.70 20.72
C ARG A 139 -17.13 -3.34 19.52
N ARG A 140 -17.49 -4.63 19.58
CA ARG A 140 -18.19 -5.35 18.48
C ARG A 140 -19.53 -4.73 18.05
N LYS A 141 -20.16 -3.94 18.91
CA LYS A 141 -21.44 -3.26 18.65
C LYS A 141 -21.28 -1.86 18.10
N GLN A 142 -20.04 -1.34 18.02
CA GLN A 142 -19.78 -0.01 17.49
C GLN A 142 -20.05 0.05 15.98
N ASN A 143 -20.50 1.22 15.52
CA ASN A 143 -20.68 1.48 14.11
C ASN A 143 -19.36 1.99 13.46
N TYR A 144 -18.53 1.08 13.03
CA TYR A 144 -17.27 1.37 12.35
C TYR A 144 -17.42 1.96 10.94
N ASP A 145 -18.62 1.93 10.39
CA ASP A 145 -18.94 2.55 9.10
C ASP A 145 -19.38 4.04 9.23
N HIS A 146 -19.36 4.60 10.45
CA HIS A 146 -19.67 6.01 10.70
C HIS A 146 -18.39 6.86 10.78
N PRO A 147 -18.35 8.10 10.24
CA PRO A 147 -17.15 8.96 10.31
C PRO A 147 -16.60 9.21 11.70
N HIS A 148 -17.44 9.19 12.74
CA HIS A 148 -17.01 9.38 14.14
C HIS A 148 -16.14 8.22 14.67
N ALA A 149 -16.11 7.08 13.98
CA ALA A 149 -15.27 5.97 14.38
C ALA A 149 -13.76 6.24 14.17
N PHE A 150 -13.42 7.29 13.41
CA PHE A 150 -12.04 7.59 13.03
C PHE A 150 -11.42 8.70 13.87
N ASP A 151 -10.11 8.59 14.07
CA ASP A 151 -9.27 9.60 14.70
C ASP A 151 -8.75 10.59 13.63
N TRP A 152 -9.63 11.50 13.24
CA TRP A 152 -9.32 12.51 12.23
C TRP A 152 -8.15 13.42 12.59
N PRO A 153 -8.03 13.92 13.85
CA PRO A 153 -6.90 14.76 14.23
C PRO A 153 -5.56 14.07 13.99
N LEU A 154 -5.43 12.79 14.38
CA LEU A 154 -4.21 12.02 14.19
C LEU A 154 -3.91 11.77 12.71
N LEU A 155 -4.93 11.42 11.92
CA LEU A 155 -4.76 11.21 10.47
C LEU A 155 -4.29 12.48 9.77
N VAL A 156 -4.92 13.63 10.05
CA VAL A 156 -4.55 14.92 9.48
C VAL A 156 -3.13 15.31 9.90
N GLN A 157 -2.78 15.16 11.18
CA GLN A 157 -1.44 15.43 11.70
C GLN A 157 -0.37 14.57 11.00
N HIS A 158 -0.63 13.28 10.81
CA HIS A 158 0.29 12.38 10.15
C HIS A 158 0.50 12.73 8.67
N VAL A 159 -0.56 13.09 7.95
CA VAL A 159 -0.43 13.55 6.55
C VAL A 159 0.35 14.86 6.47
N GLN A 160 0.14 15.79 7.41
CA GLN A 160 0.92 17.04 7.49
C GLN A 160 2.40 16.76 7.74
N ALA A 161 2.73 15.84 8.67
CA ALA A 161 4.09 15.44 8.97
C ALA A 161 4.79 14.81 7.76
N LEU A 162 4.12 13.89 7.05
CA LEU A 162 4.64 13.31 5.80
C LEU A 162 4.90 14.38 4.73
N ARG A 163 4.01 15.37 4.61
CA ARG A 163 4.18 16.50 3.69
C ARG A 163 5.35 17.41 4.09
N ALA A 164 5.66 17.48 5.37
CA ALA A 164 6.84 18.20 5.89
C ALA A 164 8.14 17.40 5.77
N GLY A 165 8.10 16.18 5.27
CA GLY A 165 9.28 15.30 5.13
C GLY A 165 9.60 14.49 6.39
N GLU A 166 8.66 14.36 7.31
CA GLU A 166 8.81 13.64 8.57
C GLU A 166 8.28 12.21 8.46
N THR A 167 8.97 11.26 9.12
CA THR A 167 8.49 9.88 9.26
C THR A 167 7.42 9.83 10.33
N ILE A 168 6.33 9.13 10.08
CA ILE A 168 5.24 8.92 11.04
C ILE A 168 5.23 7.50 11.60
N ALA A 169 4.67 7.34 12.79
CA ALA A 169 4.32 6.05 13.39
C ALA A 169 2.81 5.81 13.20
N MET A 170 2.44 5.31 12.02
CA MET A 170 1.04 5.00 11.69
C MET A 170 0.52 3.91 12.63
N PRO A 171 -0.64 4.07 13.28
CA PRO A 171 -1.22 3.00 14.09
C PRO A 171 -1.52 1.76 13.24
N GLU A 172 -1.61 0.61 13.87
CA GLU A 172 -2.06 -0.64 13.26
C GLU A 172 -3.37 -1.06 13.90
N TYR A 173 -4.43 -1.25 13.11
CA TYR A 173 -5.71 -1.70 13.60
C TYR A 173 -5.87 -3.21 13.47
N ASP A 174 -6.21 -3.88 14.56
CA ASP A 174 -6.45 -5.32 14.60
C ASP A 174 -7.96 -5.62 14.53
N PHE A 175 -8.41 -6.07 13.35
CA PHE A 175 -9.80 -6.44 13.10
C PHE A 175 -10.26 -7.71 13.85
N THR A 176 -9.35 -8.45 14.49
CA THR A 176 -9.71 -9.64 15.27
C THR A 176 -10.19 -9.29 16.68
N ILE A 177 -9.71 -8.16 17.20
CA ILE A 177 -10.05 -7.65 18.53
C ILE A 177 -10.90 -6.37 18.46
N ASP A 178 -11.21 -5.89 17.25
CA ASP A 178 -11.93 -4.65 17.00
C ASP A 178 -11.31 -3.44 17.72
N ASN A 179 -9.96 -3.31 17.69
CA ASN A 179 -9.24 -2.21 18.32
C ASN A 179 -7.88 -1.94 17.67
N ARG A 180 -7.26 -0.81 17.99
CA ARG A 180 -5.84 -0.57 17.69
C ARG A 180 -4.96 -1.57 18.44
N SER A 181 -3.91 -2.05 17.77
CA SER A 181 -2.84 -2.79 18.42
C SER A 181 -1.84 -1.83 19.08
N ASP A 182 -0.98 -2.37 19.96
CA ASP A 182 0.12 -1.60 20.54
C ASP A 182 1.27 -1.33 19.54
N ARG A 183 1.13 -1.85 18.31
CA ARG A 183 2.14 -1.72 17.25
C ARG A 183 1.85 -0.50 16.38
N THR A 184 2.91 0.02 15.80
CA THR A 184 2.84 1.07 14.80
C THR A 184 3.67 0.68 13.58
N ILE A 185 3.30 1.24 12.43
CA ILE A 185 4.00 1.05 11.17
C ILE A 185 4.73 2.35 10.84
N ALA A 186 6.06 2.28 10.71
CA ALA A 186 6.85 3.43 10.29
C ALA A 186 6.61 3.72 8.81
N VAL A 187 5.97 4.85 8.50
CA VAL A 187 5.75 5.34 7.13
C VAL A 187 6.70 6.51 6.89
N ARG A 188 7.59 6.36 5.91
CA ARG A 188 8.55 7.41 5.51
C ARG A 188 7.92 8.36 4.52
N PRO A 189 8.33 9.65 4.51
CA PRO A 189 7.90 10.58 3.49
C PRO A 189 8.39 10.13 2.11
N ALA A 190 7.55 10.31 1.10
CA ALA A 190 7.85 9.97 -0.29
C ALA A 190 7.31 11.05 -1.25
N PRO A 191 7.83 11.12 -2.49
CA PRO A 191 7.35 12.04 -3.52
C PRO A 191 5.85 11.99 -3.78
N VAL A 192 5.24 10.82 -3.59
CA VAL A 192 3.80 10.61 -3.73
C VAL A 192 3.26 10.02 -2.43
N ILE A 193 2.20 10.60 -1.90
CA ILE A 193 1.46 10.08 -0.74
C ILE A 193 0.09 9.64 -1.21
N VAL A 194 -0.29 8.38 -0.96
CA VAL A 194 -1.62 7.86 -1.25
C VAL A 194 -2.37 7.67 0.07
N ILE A 195 -3.50 8.35 0.22
CA ILE A 195 -4.42 8.19 1.35
C ILE A 195 -5.60 7.35 0.87
N GLU A 196 -5.77 6.16 1.43
CA GLU A 196 -6.81 5.23 1.03
C GLU A 196 -7.79 5.00 2.18
N GLY A 197 -9.09 5.06 1.89
CA GLY A 197 -10.11 4.72 2.88
C GLY A 197 -11.54 4.99 2.45
N LEU A 198 -12.49 4.51 3.27
CA LEU A 198 -13.92 4.75 3.04
C LEU A 198 -14.24 6.23 2.94
N PHE A 199 -13.62 7.01 3.82
CA PHE A 199 -13.85 8.42 4.03
C PHE A 199 -12.66 9.30 3.66
N ALA A 200 -11.75 8.83 2.80
CA ALA A 200 -10.56 9.60 2.41
C ALA A 200 -10.93 11.00 1.85
N LEU A 201 -12.11 11.15 1.24
CA LEU A 201 -12.62 12.42 0.73
C LEU A 201 -13.68 13.09 1.64
N TYR A 202 -13.83 12.64 2.90
CA TYR A 202 -14.87 13.16 3.79
C TYR A 202 -14.43 14.43 4.53
N ASP A 203 -13.24 14.42 5.15
CA ASP A 203 -12.72 15.53 5.92
C ASP A 203 -12.18 16.64 5.01
N GLU A 204 -12.54 17.89 5.29
CA GLU A 204 -12.16 19.04 4.48
C GLU A 204 -10.66 19.35 4.57
N ASN A 205 -10.10 19.33 5.79
CA ASN A 205 -8.67 19.60 5.98
C ASN A 205 -7.80 18.56 5.27
N LEU A 206 -8.27 17.30 5.25
CA LEU A 206 -7.59 16.24 4.53
C LEU A 206 -7.68 16.45 3.01
N ARG A 207 -8.87 16.82 2.49
CA ARG A 207 -9.08 17.10 1.06
C ARG A 207 -8.23 18.26 0.55
N ASP A 208 -8.04 19.30 1.36
CA ASP A 208 -7.28 20.49 0.98
C ASP A 208 -5.77 20.20 0.81
N MET A 209 -5.30 19.11 1.40
CA MET A 209 -3.94 18.62 1.21
C MET A 209 -3.77 17.78 -0.07
N MET A 210 -4.85 17.38 -0.74
CA MET A 210 -4.82 16.46 -1.87
C MET A 210 -4.64 17.18 -3.20
N SER A 211 -3.68 16.71 -3.98
CA SER A 211 -3.43 17.13 -5.36
C SER A 211 -4.34 16.41 -6.36
N LEU A 212 -4.82 15.21 -6.01
CA LEU A 212 -5.71 14.40 -6.84
C LEU A 212 -6.67 13.61 -5.95
N LYS A 213 -7.95 13.69 -6.24
CA LYS A 213 -9.03 13.02 -5.50
C LYS A 213 -9.73 12.02 -6.41
N ILE A 214 -9.71 10.76 -6.02
CA ILE A 214 -10.25 9.64 -6.79
C ILE A 214 -11.38 8.98 -5.99
N PHE A 215 -12.52 8.77 -6.63
CA PHE A 215 -13.59 7.97 -6.07
C PHE A 215 -13.75 6.68 -6.87
N VAL A 216 -13.64 5.52 -6.19
CA VAL A 216 -13.80 4.20 -6.80
C VAL A 216 -15.25 3.77 -6.68
N ASP A 217 -15.97 3.88 -7.82
CA ASP A 217 -17.41 3.67 -7.93
C ASP A 217 -17.72 2.28 -8.50
N THR A 218 -17.96 1.34 -7.62
CA THR A 218 -18.33 -0.04 -7.96
C THR A 218 -19.77 -0.29 -7.52
N ALA A 219 -20.54 -0.98 -8.35
CA ALA A 219 -21.93 -1.33 -8.06
C ALA A 219 -22.09 -2.04 -6.71
N SER A 220 -23.19 -1.77 -6.02
CA SER A 220 -23.39 -2.18 -4.62
C SER A 220 -23.45 -3.70 -4.43
N ASP A 221 -23.99 -4.44 -5.39
CA ASP A 221 -24.03 -5.90 -5.43
C ASP A 221 -22.63 -6.51 -5.55
N VAL A 222 -21.79 -5.98 -6.46
CA VAL A 222 -20.40 -6.41 -6.62
C VAL A 222 -19.60 -6.11 -5.36
N ARG A 223 -19.77 -4.91 -4.76
CA ARG A 223 -19.11 -4.56 -3.50
C ARG A 223 -19.50 -5.49 -2.35
N PHE A 224 -20.79 -5.81 -2.26
CA PHE A 224 -21.29 -6.72 -1.24
C PHE A 224 -20.71 -8.12 -1.39
N ILE A 225 -20.70 -8.69 -2.61
CA ILE A 225 -20.12 -10.01 -2.89
C ILE A 225 -18.63 -10.05 -2.50
N ARG A 226 -17.84 -9.04 -2.92
CA ARG A 226 -16.41 -8.96 -2.59
C ARG A 226 -16.16 -8.83 -1.08
N ARG A 227 -16.97 -8.00 -0.39
CA ARG A 227 -16.90 -7.87 1.07
C ARG A 227 -17.24 -9.20 1.76
N MET A 228 -18.30 -9.86 1.33
CA MET A 228 -18.70 -11.14 1.89
C MET A 228 -17.61 -12.19 1.75
N GLN A 229 -17.03 -12.34 0.55
CA GLN A 229 -15.95 -13.29 0.31
C GLN A 229 -14.74 -12.99 1.21
N ARG A 230 -14.30 -11.73 1.28
CA ARG A 230 -13.20 -11.31 2.15
C ARG A 230 -13.50 -11.60 3.62
N ASP A 231 -14.65 -11.17 4.14
CA ASP A 231 -14.98 -11.26 5.55
C ASP A 231 -15.15 -12.73 6.01
N ILE A 232 -15.57 -13.64 5.11
CA ILE A 232 -15.60 -15.08 5.38
C ILE A 232 -14.17 -15.63 5.46
N VAL A 233 -13.33 -15.35 4.46
CA VAL A 233 -12.00 -15.98 4.31
C VAL A 233 -10.98 -15.39 5.28
N GLU A 234 -10.95 -14.06 5.41
CA GLU A 234 -9.89 -13.36 6.15
C GLU A 234 -10.29 -13.09 7.62
N ARG A 235 -11.59 -12.94 7.90
CA ARG A 235 -12.10 -12.56 9.23
C ARG A 235 -12.94 -13.65 9.91
N GLY A 236 -13.15 -14.80 9.26
CA GLY A 236 -13.88 -15.95 9.81
C GLY A 236 -15.34 -15.68 10.17
N ARG A 237 -15.98 -14.68 9.52
CA ARG A 237 -17.35 -14.25 9.86
C ARG A 237 -18.40 -15.14 9.19
N SER A 238 -19.55 -15.31 9.86
CA SER A 238 -20.71 -15.99 9.27
C SER A 238 -21.43 -15.10 8.26
N VAL A 239 -22.09 -15.72 7.27
CA VAL A 239 -22.91 -15.03 6.27
C VAL A 239 -23.98 -14.16 6.93
N ASP A 240 -24.68 -14.69 7.93
CA ASP A 240 -25.74 -13.96 8.64
C ASP A 240 -25.22 -12.71 9.34
N SER A 241 -24.04 -12.80 9.98
CA SER A 241 -23.36 -11.66 10.61
C SER A 241 -23.00 -10.58 9.58
N ILE A 242 -22.51 -10.99 8.39
CA ILE A 242 -22.12 -10.05 7.33
C ILE A 242 -23.34 -9.37 6.72
N VAL A 243 -24.41 -10.15 6.44
CA VAL A 243 -25.68 -9.63 5.91
C VAL A 243 -26.32 -8.65 6.89
N GLY A 244 -26.41 -9.04 8.17
CA GLY A 244 -26.95 -8.17 9.23
C GLY A 244 -26.25 -6.84 9.29
N GLN A 245 -24.93 -6.84 9.44
CA GLN A 245 -24.11 -5.62 9.48
C GLN A 245 -24.25 -4.79 8.18
N TYR A 246 -24.30 -5.45 7.03
CA TYR A 246 -24.45 -4.73 5.76
C TYR A 246 -25.76 -3.94 5.69
N LEU A 247 -26.84 -4.52 6.14
CA LEU A 247 -28.16 -3.87 6.14
C LEU A 247 -28.30 -2.81 7.23
N GLU A 248 -27.74 -3.07 8.42
CA GLU A 248 -27.87 -2.20 9.59
C GLU A 248 -26.93 -0.97 9.52
N THR A 249 -25.69 -1.15 9.09
CA THR A 249 -24.68 -0.08 9.15
C THR A 249 -24.06 0.21 7.79
N VAL A 250 -23.45 -0.76 7.12
CA VAL A 250 -22.62 -0.51 5.93
C VAL A 250 -23.37 0.21 4.82
N ARG A 251 -24.55 -0.29 4.44
CA ARG A 251 -25.37 0.30 3.37
C ARG A 251 -25.94 1.67 3.73
N PRO A 252 -26.55 1.88 4.92
CA PRO A 252 -26.99 3.21 5.33
C PRO A 252 -25.85 4.23 5.41
N MET A 253 -24.72 3.87 6.04
CA MET A 253 -23.58 4.77 6.19
C MET A 253 -22.94 5.09 4.85
N HIS A 254 -22.86 4.12 3.93
CA HIS A 254 -22.41 4.38 2.58
C HIS A 254 -23.25 5.46 1.90
N LYS A 255 -24.59 5.34 1.95
CA LYS A 255 -25.49 6.31 1.31
C LYS A 255 -25.42 7.68 1.97
N GLN A 256 -25.27 7.72 3.28
CA GLN A 256 -25.31 8.97 4.05
C GLN A 256 -23.99 9.72 4.00
N PHE A 257 -22.85 9.04 4.05
CA PHE A 257 -21.55 9.68 4.26
C PHE A 257 -20.53 9.41 3.14
N ILE A 258 -20.48 8.21 2.55
CA ILE A 258 -19.45 7.85 1.58
C ILE A 258 -19.86 8.33 0.18
N GLU A 259 -21.01 7.93 -0.30
CA GLU A 259 -21.53 8.30 -1.62
C GLU A 259 -21.55 9.83 -1.87
N PRO A 260 -21.95 10.68 -0.91
CA PRO A 260 -21.91 12.11 -1.13
C PRO A 260 -20.50 12.68 -1.32
N THR A 261 -19.44 12.01 -0.88
CA THR A 261 -18.05 12.49 -1.08
C THR A 261 -17.59 12.38 -2.54
N LYS A 262 -18.28 11.59 -3.35
CA LYS A 262 -18.06 11.46 -4.80
C LYS A 262 -18.05 12.81 -5.52
N ARG A 263 -18.83 13.79 -5.05
CA ARG A 263 -18.86 15.15 -5.59
C ARG A 263 -17.54 15.91 -5.46
N HIS A 264 -16.67 15.48 -4.56
CA HIS A 264 -15.35 16.08 -4.33
C HIS A 264 -14.24 15.42 -5.16
N ALA A 265 -14.54 14.31 -5.86
CA ALA A 265 -13.57 13.61 -6.67
C ALA A 265 -13.27 14.36 -7.96
N ASP A 266 -11.99 14.43 -8.31
CA ASP A 266 -11.53 14.91 -9.63
C ASP A 266 -11.70 13.81 -10.68
N ILE A 267 -11.63 12.53 -10.27
CA ILE A 267 -11.77 11.34 -11.11
C ILE A 267 -12.69 10.33 -10.43
N ILE A 268 -13.65 9.80 -11.18
CA ILE A 268 -14.48 8.67 -10.76
C ILE A 268 -14.06 7.44 -11.57
N LEU A 269 -13.67 6.36 -10.88
CA LEU A 269 -13.34 5.09 -11.52
C LEU A 269 -14.55 4.15 -11.48
N PRO A 270 -15.27 3.98 -12.59
CA PRO A 270 -16.34 3.01 -12.66
C PRO A 270 -15.78 1.59 -12.64
N HIS A 271 -16.50 0.66 -12.03
CA HIS A 271 -16.17 -0.77 -12.01
C HIS A 271 -14.92 -1.16 -11.20
N GLY A 272 -14.40 -0.26 -10.34
CA GLY A 272 -13.26 -0.56 -9.47
C GLY A 272 -11.90 -0.36 -10.14
N ALA A 273 -10.87 -1.04 -9.63
CA ALA A 273 -9.52 -1.01 -10.14
C ALA A 273 -9.39 -1.85 -11.42
N ASN A 274 -9.91 -1.37 -12.53
CA ASN A 274 -9.69 -2.00 -13.83
C ASN A 274 -8.34 -1.55 -14.45
N GLY A 275 -7.78 -2.35 -15.37
CA GLY A 275 -6.49 -2.08 -16.00
C GLY A 275 -6.34 -0.65 -16.54
N PRO A 276 -7.23 -0.19 -17.44
CA PRO A 276 -7.15 1.18 -17.99
C PRO A 276 -7.17 2.29 -16.93
N ALA A 277 -7.95 2.13 -15.86
CA ALA A 277 -8.02 3.10 -14.78
C ALA A 277 -6.70 3.17 -13.99
N VAL A 278 -6.11 2.01 -13.70
CA VAL A 278 -4.82 1.93 -13.01
C VAL A 278 -3.70 2.46 -13.89
N ASP A 279 -3.67 2.14 -15.18
CA ASP A 279 -2.69 2.64 -16.14
C ASP A 279 -2.72 4.18 -16.23
N MET A 280 -3.90 4.79 -16.19
CA MET A 280 -4.04 6.24 -16.17
C MET A 280 -3.43 6.85 -14.90
N ILE A 281 -3.71 6.27 -13.72
CA ILE A 281 -3.19 6.76 -12.44
C ILE A 281 -1.67 6.57 -12.38
N THR A 282 -1.16 5.41 -12.75
CA THR A 282 0.29 5.12 -12.75
C THR A 282 1.04 6.01 -13.75
N THR A 283 0.45 6.30 -14.91
CA THR A 283 1.01 7.27 -15.87
C THR A 283 1.11 8.67 -15.25
N LYS A 284 0.07 9.13 -14.53
CA LYS A 284 0.09 10.42 -13.85
C LYS A 284 1.16 10.45 -12.76
N VAL A 285 1.26 9.41 -11.94
CA VAL A 285 2.28 9.26 -10.90
C VAL A 285 3.69 9.25 -11.52
N ALA A 286 3.91 8.51 -12.61
CA ALA A 286 5.18 8.50 -13.34
C ALA A 286 5.57 9.89 -13.85
N SER A 287 4.61 10.65 -14.37
CA SER A 287 4.83 12.04 -14.81
C SER A 287 5.28 12.94 -13.65
N VAL A 288 4.63 12.84 -12.49
CA VAL A 288 5.01 13.61 -11.28
C VAL A 288 6.41 13.25 -10.83
N ILE A 289 6.72 11.96 -10.68
CA ILE A 289 8.04 11.48 -10.29
C ILE A 289 9.13 11.93 -11.30
N GLY A 290 8.81 11.88 -12.60
CA GLY A 290 9.69 12.32 -13.66
C GLY A 290 9.98 13.83 -13.66
N GLN A 291 9.03 14.66 -13.18
CA GLN A 291 9.24 16.10 -13.00
C GLN A 291 10.20 16.37 -11.83
N LEU A 292 10.02 15.65 -10.72
CA LEU A 292 10.87 15.78 -9.52
C LEU A 292 12.34 15.40 -9.76
N LYS A 293 12.60 14.45 -10.65
CA LYS A 293 13.99 14.06 -11.01
C LYS A 293 14.68 15.07 -11.92
N ARG A 294 13.97 16.05 -12.48
CA ARG A 294 14.50 17.09 -13.39
C ARG A 294 14.66 18.45 -12.72
N SER A 295 14.04 18.66 -11.56
CA SER A 295 14.20 19.85 -10.71
C SER A 295 15.34 19.67 -9.69
#